data_738ea7afccf8f42533367fd6f73c084c
#
_entry.id   738ea7afccf8f42533367fd6f73c084c
#
_cell.length_a   1.000
_cell.length_b   1.000
_cell.length_c   1.000
_cell.angle_alpha   90.00
_cell.angle_beta   90.00
_cell.angle_gamma   90.00
#
_symmetry.space_group_name_H-M   'P 1'
#
loop_
_entity.id
_entity.type
_entity.pdbx_description
1 polymer ?
#
loop_
_entity_poly.entity_id
_entity_poly.type
_entity_poly.pdbx_seq_one_letter_code
_entity_poly.pdbx_strand_id
1 'polypeptide(L)'
;MKRIISILLILLMMLYFTGCHKAMYDEADYIEKARKEFNIYDAENIEMQYIGEITEGDKALLWFMSGNEYQAHNYLPMRCAITEDGGRVFEHAYKPLERGTDIVVLVDWCGGYAFCVNNPKCKTIKIDDYSGVKEIEVTEYPFIYYNDLLPSEYFFLDENGEELN
;
A
#
# COMPACT_ATOMS: atom_id res chain seq x y z
N MET A 1 -29.02 -26.02 34.51
CA MET A 1 -29.09 -24.56 34.27
C MET A 1 -27.69 -23.92 34.13
N LYS A 2 -26.73 -24.09 35.07
CA LYS A 2 -25.39 -23.44 34.97
C LYS A 2 -24.63 -23.78 33.69
N ARG A 3 -24.66 -25.02 33.19
CA ARG A 3 -23.96 -25.43 31.96
C ARG A 3 -24.57 -24.81 30.67
N ILE A 4 -25.89 -24.62 30.64
CA ILE A 4 -26.56 -23.99 29.48
C ILE A 4 -26.22 -22.50 29.42
N ILE A 5 -26.17 -21.82 30.56
CA ILE A 5 -25.75 -20.41 30.67
C ILE A 5 -24.31 -20.21 30.20
N SER A 6 -23.39 -21.12 30.59
CA SER A 6 -21.99 -21.06 30.13
C SER A 6 -21.88 -21.22 28.60
N ILE A 7 -22.62 -22.14 27.99
CA ILE A 7 -22.60 -22.36 26.54
C ILE A 7 -23.18 -21.14 25.81
N LEU A 8 -24.26 -20.57 26.35
CA LEU A 8 -24.88 -19.36 25.76
C LEU A 8 -23.92 -18.15 25.84
N LEU A 9 -23.17 -18.01 26.94
CA LEU A 9 -22.19 -16.94 27.11
C LEU A 9 -21.00 -17.08 26.14
N ILE A 10 -20.54 -18.32 25.91
CA ILE A 10 -19.47 -18.60 24.95
C ILE A 10 -19.95 -18.34 23.51
N LEU A 11 -21.17 -18.72 23.17
CA LEU A 11 -21.77 -18.41 21.86
C LEU A 11 -21.93 -16.88 21.67
N LEU A 12 -22.37 -16.16 22.70
CA LEU A 12 -22.48 -14.70 22.67
C LEU A 12 -21.10 -14.03 22.49
N MET A 13 -20.07 -14.52 23.20
CA MET A 13 -18.69 -14.01 23.01
C MET A 13 -18.16 -14.28 21.60
N MET A 14 -18.45 -15.43 20.99
CA MET A 14 -18.03 -15.69 19.60
C MET A 14 -18.70 -14.73 18.61
N LEU A 15 -19.92 -14.28 18.86
CA LEU A 15 -20.61 -13.29 18.02
C LEU A 15 -20.01 -11.88 18.11
N TYR A 16 -19.35 -11.54 19.21
CA TYR A 16 -18.68 -10.24 19.37
C TYR A 16 -17.28 -10.19 18.71
N PHE A 17 -16.67 -11.34 18.39
CA PHE A 17 -15.36 -11.38 17.74
C PHE A 17 -15.41 -11.40 16.21
N THR A 18 -16.58 -11.54 15.61
CA THR A 18 -16.75 -11.25 14.19
C THR A 18 -16.87 -9.74 14.01
N GLY A 19 -15.77 -9.02 14.25
CA GLY A 19 -15.64 -7.66 13.75
C GLY A 19 -15.83 -7.73 12.24
N CYS A 20 -17.04 -7.37 11.78
CA CYS A 20 -17.37 -7.30 10.37
C CYS A 20 -16.47 -6.22 9.77
N HIS A 21 -15.27 -6.59 9.31
CA HIS A 21 -14.47 -5.72 8.48
C HIS A 21 -15.27 -5.53 7.19
N LYS A 22 -15.94 -4.38 7.08
CA LYS A 22 -16.73 -4.03 5.91
C LYS A 22 -15.79 -4.03 4.71
N ALA A 23 -16.14 -4.79 3.67
CA ALA A 23 -15.44 -4.72 2.42
C ALA A 23 -15.66 -3.34 1.77
N MET A 24 -14.63 -2.84 1.13
CA MET A 24 -14.58 -1.59 0.39
C MET A 24 -14.61 -1.92 -1.10
N TYR A 25 -15.34 -1.16 -1.91
CA TYR A 25 -15.55 -1.49 -3.31
C TYR A 25 -15.16 -0.38 -4.27
N ASP A 26 -14.96 0.83 -3.77
CA ASP A 26 -14.60 1.99 -4.58
C ASP A 26 -13.55 2.87 -3.91
N GLU A 27 -13.03 3.82 -4.68
CA GLU A 27 -11.98 4.74 -4.25
C GLU A 27 -12.40 5.59 -3.04
N ALA A 28 -13.67 5.98 -2.94
CA ALA A 28 -14.17 6.78 -1.82
C ALA A 28 -14.11 5.98 -0.52
N ASP A 29 -14.53 4.70 -0.55
CA ASP A 29 -14.42 3.78 0.58
C ASP A 29 -12.93 3.59 0.99
N TYR A 30 -12.02 3.46 0.00
CA TYR A 30 -10.58 3.30 0.25
C TYR A 30 -9.99 4.52 0.94
N ILE A 31 -10.28 5.72 0.43
CA ILE A 31 -9.80 6.98 1.01
C ILE A 31 -10.35 7.20 2.41
N GLU A 32 -11.66 6.93 2.64
CA GLU A 32 -12.26 7.03 3.97
C GLU A 32 -11.57 6.09 4.96
N LYS A 33 -11.29 4.86 4.54
CA LYS A 33 -10.58 3.88 5.37
C LYS A 33 -9.16 4.32 5.64
N ALA A 34 -8.43 4.74 4.63
CA ALA A 34 -7.05 5.23 4.76
C ALA A 34 -6.96 6.40 5.76
N ARG A 35 -7.85 7.39 5.68
CA ARG A 35 -7.92 8.50 6.63
C ARG A 35 -8.10 8.06 8.08
N LYS A 36 -8.81 6.98 8.33
CA LYS A 36 -9.04 6.44 9.68
C LYS A 36 -7.85 5.63 10.21
N GLU A 37 -7.15 4.94 9.35
CA GLU A 37 -6.09 4.01 9.75
C GLU A 37 -4.69 4.65 9.78
N PHE A 38 -4.46 5.66 8.96
CA PHE A 38 -3.19 6.37 8.97
C PHE A 38 -3.21 7.50 10.01
N ASN A 39 -2.28 7.42 10.95
CA ASN A 39 -2.10 8.45 11.96
C ASN A 39 -1.26 9.61 11.39
N ILE A 40 -1.90 10.45 10.57
CA ILE A 40 -1.30 11.64 9.97
C ILE A 40 -1.78 12.86 10.75
N TYR A 41 -0.86 13.78 11.03
CA TYR A 41 -1.24 15.07 11.63
C TYR A 41 -2.23 15.80 10.72
N ASP A 42 -3.34 16.25 11.29
CA ASP A 42 -4.41 16.98 10.59
C ASP A 42 -5.03 16.22 9.40
N ALA A 43 -5.18 14.90 9.56
CA ALA A 43 -5.68 13.99 8.51
C ALA A 43 -7.05 14.39 7.93
N GLU A 44 -7.86 15.16 8.67
CA GLU A 44 -9.18 15.64 8.21
C GLU A 44 -9.06 16.74 7.15
N ASN A 45 -7.99 17.55 7.20
CA ASN A 45 -7.79 18.71 6.32
C ASN A 45 -6.73 18.47 5.23
N ILE A 46 -5.93 17.39 5.36
CA ILE A 46 -4.93 17.04 4.35
C ILE A 46 -5.62 16.40 3.15
N GLU A 47 -5.25 16.83 1.96
CA GLU A 47 -5.63 16.15 0.73
C GLU A 47 -5.03 14.74 0.71
N MET A 48 -5.87 13.74 0.44
CA MET A 48 -5.46 12.36 0.30
C MET A 48 -6.00 11.82 -1.01
N GLN A 49 -5.11 11.26 -1.81
CA GLN A 49 -5.40 10.69 -3.11
C GLN A 49 -5.11 9.19 -3.09
N TYR A 50 -5.99 8.41 -3.68
CA TYR A 50 -5.69 7.04 -4.06
C TYR A 50 -4.89 7.07 -5.35
N ILE A 51 -3.74 6.41 -5.37
CA ILE A 51 -2.81 6.44 -6.50
C ILE A 51 -2.64 5.09 -7.18
N GLY A 52 -3.37 4.07 -6.73
CA GLY A 52 -3.42 2.76 -7.38
C GLY A 52 -3.20 1.60 -6.42
N GLU A 53 -3.21 0.40 -6.96
CA GLU A 53 -3.00 -0.83 -6.20
C GLU A 53 -2.12 -1.84 -6.95
N ILE A 54 -1.49 -2.71 -6.17
CA ILE A 54 -0.82 -3.93 -6.62
C ILE A 54 -1.61 -5.11 -6.06
N THR A 55 -1.83 -6.14 -6.86
CA THR A 55 -2.48 -7.37 -6.40
C THR A 55 -1.56 -8.58 -6.54
N GLU A 56 -1.54 -9.43 -5.50
CA GLU A 56 -0.80 -10.69 -5.51
C GLU A 56 -1.64 -11.77 -4.83
N GLY A 57 -2.13 -12.73 -5.62
CA GLY A 57 -3.06 -13.76 -5.15
C GLY A 57 -4.36 -13.16 -4.61
N ASP A 58 -4.65 -13.42 -3.34
CA ASP A 58 -5.80 -12.90 -2.60
C ASP A 58 -5.52 -11.61 -1.82
N LYS A 59 -4.39 -10.95 -2.10
CA LYS A 59 -3.94 -9.73 -1.41
C LYS A 59 -3.86 -8.55 -2.34
N ALA A 60 -4.16 -7.37 -1.79
CA ALA A 60 -3.99 -6.09 -2.45
C ALA A 60 -3.16 -5.15 -1.57
N LEU A 61 -2.28 -4.39 -2.18
CA LEU A 61 -1.57 -3.26 -1.59
C LEU A 61 -2.08 -1.99 -2.25
N LEU A 62 -2.91 -1.26 -1.53
CA LEU A 62 -3.44 0.02 -1.98
C LEU A 62 -2.47 1.12 -1.60
N TRP A 63 -2.17 2.00 -2.54
CA TRP A 63 -1.29 3.13 -2.31
C TRP A 63 -2.08 4.43 -2.28
N PHE A 64 -1.76 5.25 -1.28
CA PHE A 64 -2.30 6.60 -1.16
C PHE A 64 -1.14 7.59 -1.05
N MET A 65 -1.42 8.81 -1.43
CA MET A 65 -0.52 9.95 -1.27
C MET A 65 -1.25 11.05 -0.53
N SER A 66 -0.60 11.65 0.45
CA SER A 66 -1.09 12.85 1.13
C SER A 66 -0.09 13.98 0.96
N GLY A 67 -0.60 15.20 0.95
CA GLY A 67 0.18 16.42 0.74
C GLY A 67 -0.25 17.16 -0.51
N ASN A 68 0.41 18.26 -0.79
CA ASN A 68 0.16 19.10 -1.95
C ASN A 68 1.48 19.65 -2.51
N GLU A 69 1.43 20.47 -3.55
CA GLU A 69 2.60 21.04 -4.22
C GLU A 69 3.55 21.85 -3.31
N TYR A 70 3.10 22.22 -2.08
CA TYR A 70 3.86 23.00 -1.11
C TYR A 70 4.36 22.17 0.08
N GLN A 71 3.96 20.91 0.18
CA GLN A 71 4.28 20.03 1.31
C GLN A 71 4.90 18.73 0.79
N ALA A 72 5.84 18.20 1.55
CA ALA A 72 6.37 16.88 1.27
C ALA A 72 5.23 15.84 1.26
N HIS A 73 5.24 14.99 0.26
CA HIS A 73 4.27 13.92 0.14
C HIS A 73 4.55 12.81 1.15
N ASN A 74 3.49 12.31 1.78
CA ASN A 74 3.54 11.04 2.50
C ASN A 74 2.89 9.96 1.63
N TYR A 75 3.59 8.87 1.45
CA TYR A 75 3.12 7.69 0.73
C TYR A 75 2.62 6.67 1.74
N LEU A 76 1.41 6.18 1.55
CA LEU A 76 0.63 5.47 2.56
C LEU A 76 0.18 4.12 1.99
N PRO A 77 1.02 3.06 2.13
CA PRO A 77 0.63 1.73 1.69
C PRO A 77 -0.31 1.07 2.70
N MET A 78 -1.40 0.49 2.19
CA MET A 78 -2.42 -0.20 2.97
C MET A 78 -2.67 -1.60 2.41
N ARG A 79 -2.45 -2.63 3.23
CA ARG A 79 -2.71 -4.02 2.85
C ARG A 79 -4.16 -4.39 3.09
N CYS A 80 -4.75 -5.05 2.10
CA CYS A 80 -6.10 -5.60 2.14
C CYS A 80 -6.11 -7.05 1.66
N ALA A 81 -7.09 -7.83 2.13
CA ALA A 81 -7.49 -9.07 1.50
C ALA A 81 -8.51 -8.78 0.39
N ILE A 82 -8.48 -9.57 -0.68
CA ILE A 82 -9.45 -9.50 -1.78
C ILE A 82 -10.55 -10.53 -1.49
N THR A 83 -11.80 -10.08 -1.52
CA THR A 83 -12.96 -10.97 -1.37
C THR A 83 -13.35 -11.62 -2.69
N GLU A 84 -14.15 -12.70 -2.66
CA GLU A 84 -14.61 -13.41 -3.86
C GLU A 84 -15.40 -12.50 -4.83
N ASP A 85 -16.09 -11.49 -4.30
CA ASP A 85 -16.85 -10.51 -5.06
C ASP A 85 -16.03 -9.26 -5.47
N GLY A 86 -14.71 -9.30 -5.23
CA GLY A 86 -13.77 -8.26 -5.66
C GLY A 86 -13.62 -7.08 -4.69
N GLY A 87 -14.26 -7.11 -3.53
CA GLY A 87 -14.08 -6.10 -2.48
C GLY A 87 -12.70 -6.16 -1.84
N ARG A 88 -12.33 -5.11 -1.11
CA ARG A 88 -11.09 -4.99 -0.35
C ARG A 88 -11.39 -4.95 1.14
N VAL A 89 -10.91 -5.91 1.90
CA VAL A 89 -11.02 -5.96 3.37
C VAL A 89 -9.71 -5.52 3.98
N PHE A 90 -9.74 -4.46 4.75
CA PHE A 90 -8.56 -3.91 5.44
C PHE A 90 -7.91 -4.94 6.36
N GLU A 91 -6.60 -5.05 6.28
CA GLU A 91 -5.78 -5.88 7.15
C GLU A 91 -4.77 -5.05 7.95
N HIS A 92 -4.02 -4.18 7.28
CA HIS A 92 -2.92 -3.45 7.91
C HIS A 92 -2.57 -2.17 7.14
N ALA A 93 -2.34 -1.08 7.90
CA ALA A 93 -1.75 0.16 7.38
C ALA A 93 -0.26 0.20 7.76
N TYR A 94 0.62 0.31 6.77
CA TYR A 94 2.04 0.50 7.02
C TYR A 94 2.31 1.90 7.53
N LYS A 95 3.47 2.12 8.13
CA LYS A 95 3.86 3.47 8.52
C LYS A 95 3.96 4.36 7.28
N PRO A 96 3.55 5.63 7.37
CA PRO A 96 3.75 6.58 6.30
C PRO A 96 5.23 6.63 5.87
N LEU A 97 5.45 6.61 4.57
CA LEU A 97 6.78 6.71 3.96
C LEU A 97 6.94 8.13 3.42
N GLU A 98 7.95 8.84 3.88
CA GLU A 98 8.29 10.19 3.43
C GLU A 98 9.70 10.19 2.85
N ARG A 99 9.83 10.66 1.60
CA ARG A 99 11.12 10.83 0.95
C ARG A 99 11.10 12.11 0.12
N GLY A 100 12.11 12.95 0.28
CA GLY A 100 12.26 14.19 -0.48
C GLY A 100 12.48 14.01 -1.98
N THR A 101 12.68 12.76 -2.43
CA THR A 101 12.82 12.39 -3.85
C THR A 101 11.51 11.95 -4.49
N ASP A 102 10.41 11.86 -3.77
CA ASP A 102 9.14 11.27 -4.22
C ASP A 102 9.28 9.85 -4.82
N ILE A 103 10.23 9.10 -4.26
CA ILE A 103 10.47 7.69 -4.59
C ILE A 103 10.49 6.90 -3.28
N VAL A 104 9.61 5.93 -3.15
CA VAL A 104 9.48 5.11 -1.95
C VAL A 104 9.44 3.62 -2.30
N VAL A 105 9.98 2.81 -1.40
CA VAL A 105 10.04 1.36 -1.54
C VAL A 105 9.50 0.72 -0.28
N LEU A 106 8.49 -0.13 -0.43
CA LEU A 106 8.00 -1.01 0.62
C LEU A 106 8.65 -2.38 0.46
N VAL A 107 9.45 -2.75 1.45
CA VAL A 107 10.17 -4.01 1.46
C VAL A 107 9.30 -5.14 2.03
N ASP A 108 9.54 -6.36 1.55
CA ASP A 108 8.94 -7.60 2.07
C ASP A 108 7.40 -7.62 2.05
N TRP A 109 6.78 -7.03 1.00
CA TRP A 109 5.38 -7.25 0.73
C TRP A 109 5.19 -8.50 -0.15
N CYS A 110 4.45 -9.49 0.34
CA CYS A 110 4.24 -10.80 -0.33
C CYS A 110 5.54 -11.48 -0.80
N GLY A 111 6.65 -11.25 -0.09
CA GLY A 111 7.96 -11.84 -0.42
C GLY A 111 8.76 -11.07 -1.45
N GLY A 112 8.25 -9.93 -1.93
CA GLY A 112 8.89 -9.06 -2.90
C GLY A 112 9.00 -7.61 -2.43
N TYR A 113 9.26 -6.70 -3.38
CA TYR A 113 9.37 -5.26 -3.13
C TYR A 113 8.33 -4.51 -3.95
N ALA A 114 7.61 -3.59 -3.30
CA ALA A 114 6.69 -2.68 -3.96
C ALA A 114 7.29 -1.28 -4.05
N PHE A 115 7.31 -0.72 -5.25
CA PHE A 115 7.88 0.57 -5.58
C PHE A 115 6.76 1.55 -5.90
N CYS A 116 6.88 2.78 -5.40
CA CYS A 116 6.04 3.90 -5.81
C CYS A 116 6.96 5.06 -6.19
N VAL A 117 6.88 5.48 -7.45
CA VAL A 117 7.71 6.53 -8.04
C VAL A 117 6.80 7.67 -8.49
N ASN A 118 6.91 8.82 -7.83
CA ASN A 118 6.19 10.06 -8.20
C ASN A 118 7.16 11.18 -8.63
N ASN A 119 8.41 10.82 -8.91
CA ASN A 119 9.44 11.75 -9.36
C ASN A 119 9.52 11.76 -10.88
N PRO A 120 9.13 12.85 -11.56
CA PRO A 120 9.13 12.91 -13.03
C PRO A 120 10.52 12.84 -13.68
N LYS A 121 11.59 12.98 -12.89
CA LYS A 121 12.97 12.76 -13.38
C LYS A 121 13.31 11.27 -13.50
N CYS A 122 12.66 10.41 -12.71
CA CYS A 122 12.91 8.96 -12.80
C CYS A 122 12.30 8.42 -14.11
N LYS A 123 13.11 7.81 -14.93
CA LYS A 123 12.69 7.22 -16.21
C LYS A 123 12.81 5.71 -16.22
N THR A 124 13.66 5.17 -15.34
CA THR A 124 13.90 3.72 -15.28
C THR A 124 14.10 3.28 -13.84
N ILE A 125 13.47 2.16 -13.48
CA ILE A 125 13.82 1.39 -12.28
C ILE A 125 14.69 0.23 -12.77
N LYS A 126 15.95 0.18 -12.35
CA LYS A 126 16.83 -0.94 -12.62
C LYS A 126 16.88 -1.84 -11.39
N ILE A 127 16.59 -3.11 -11.57
CA ILE A 127 16.50 -4.10 -10.49
C ILE A 127 17.43 -5.25 -10.81
N ASP A 128 18.32 -5.59 -9.88
CA ASP A 128 19.12 -6.82 -9.91
C ASP A 128 18.56 -7.78 -8.87
N ASP A 129 17.96 -8.86 -9.32
CA ASP A 129 17.44 -9.92 -8.47
C ASP A 129 17.97 -11.29 -8.90
N TYR A 130 17.52 -12.33 -8.21
CA TYR A 130 17.97 -13.69 -8.47
C TYR A 130 17.70 -14.15 -9.92
N SER A 131 16.77 -13.55 -10.64
CA SER A 131 16.47 -13.86 -12.05
C SER A 131 17.36 -13.09 -13.03
N GLY A 132 18.14 -12.13 -12.54
CA GLY A 132 19.03 -11.27 -13.32
C GLY A 132 18.63 -9.80 -13.27
N VAL A 133 19.27 -8.99 -14.12
CA VAL A 133 19.00 -7.55 -14.21
C VAL A 133 17.77 -7.28 -15.07
N LYS A 134 16.86 -6.48 -14.54
CA LYS A 134 15.65 -5.98 -15.24
C LYS A 134 15.70 -4.46 -15.29
N GLU A 135 15.19 -3.88 -16.37
CA GLU A 135 14.97 -2.45 -16.51
C GLU A 135 13.47 -2.22 -16.76
N ILE A 136 12.85 -1.43 -15.89
CA ILE A 136 11.41 -1.12 -15.92
C ILE A 136 11.28 0.36 -16.28
N GLU A 137 10.67 0.64 -17.42
CA GLU A 137 10.40 2.00 -17.87
C GLU A 137 9.29 2.63 -17.01
N VAL A 138 9.53 3.85 -16.51
CA VAL A 138 8.55 4.65 -15.76
C VAL A 138 7.83 5.56 -16.74
N THR A 139 6.57 5.22 -17.06
CA THR A 139 5.80 5.85 -18.15
C THR A 139 4.81 6.89 -17.66
N GLU A 140 4.43 6.86 -16.39
CA GLU A 140 3.44 7.75 -15.78
C GLU A 140 3.80 8.07 -14.32
N TYR A 141 3.16 9.07 -13.73
CA TYR A 141 3.40 9.46 -12.34
C TYR A 141 2.08 9.77 -11.64
N PRO A 142 1.84 9.17 -10.45
CA PRO A 142 2.69 8.18 -9.77
C PRO A 142 2.71 6.84 -10.50
N PHE A 143 3.88 6.18 -10.53
CA PHE A 143 4.10 4.85 -11.08
C PHE A 143 4.25 3.83 -9.96
N ILE A 144 3.49 2.75 -10.02
CA ILE A 144 3.53 1.68 -9.02
C ILE A 144 3.99 0.40 -9.69
N TYR A 145 4.98 -0.27 -9.08
CA TYR A 145 5.53 -1.52 -9.59
C TYR A 145 5.80 -2.50 -8.46
N TYR A 146 5.61 -3.78 -8.73
CA TYR A 146 5.92 -4.86 -7.82
C TYR A 146 6.93 -5.83 -8.43
N ASN A 147 8.01 -6.09 -7.71
CA ASN A 147 8.97 -7.14 -8.02
C ASN A 147 8.76 -8.30 -7.05
N ASP A 148 8.33 -9.43 -7.56
CA ASP A 148 7.99 -10.64 -6.80
C ASP A 148 9.20 -11.35 -6.18
N LEU A 149 10.41 -11.01 -6.63
CA LEU A 149 11.66 -11.49 -6.05
C LEU A 149 12.30 -10.40 -5.20
N LEU A 150 12.99 -10.80 -4.15
CA LEU A 150 13.79 -9.88 -3.35
C LEU A 150 14.98 -9.41 -4.19
N PRO A 151 15.11 -8.10 -4.48
CA PRO A 151 16.27 -7.59 -5.20
C PRO A 151 17.51 -7.59 -4.31
N SER A 152 18.66 -7.91 -4.89
CA SER A 152 19.97 -7.67 -4.28
C SER A 152 20.32 -6.19 -4.32
N GLU A 153 20.01 -5.52 -5.43
CA GLU A 153 20.18 -4.08 -5.63
C GLU A 153 19.07 -3.51 -6.51
N TYR A 154 18.79 -2.22 -6.35
CA TYR A 154 17.90 -1.48 -7.23
C TYR A 154 18.33 -0.02 -7.32
N PHE A 155 18.12 0.59 -8.48
CA PHE A 155 18.50 1.96 -8.80
C PHE A 155 17.36 2.67 -9.51
N PHE A 156 17.20 3.95 -9.24
CA PHE A 156 16.27 4.83 -9.94
C PHE A 156 17.07 5.76 -10.82
N LEU A 157 16.85 5.67 -12.14
CA LEU A 157 17.69 6.34 -13.14
C LEU A 157 16.90 7.43 -13.85
N ASP A 158 17.59 8.53 -14.15
CA ASP A 158 17.06 9.61 -14.99
C ASP A 158 17.14 9.29 -16.50
N GLU A 159 16.83 10.26 -17.33
CA GLU A 159 16.87 10.14 -18.80
C GLU A 159 18.31 9.91 -19.36
N ASN A 160 19.34 10.25 -18.61
CA ASN A 160 20.75 10.05 -18.98
C ASN A 160 21.30 8.74 -18.41
N GLY A 161 20.50 8.00 -17.64
CA GLY A 161 20.94 6.80 -16.92
C GLY A 161 21.73 7.11 -15.65
N GLU A 162 21.67 8.34 -15.14
CA GLU A 162 22.28 8.74 -13.87
C GLU A 162 21.34 8.42 -12.70
N GLU A 163 21.94 7.98 -11.58
CA GLU A 163 21.20 7.60 -10.39
C GLU A 163 20.62 8.83 -9.68
N LEU A 164 19.33 8.76 -9.34
CA LEU A 164 18.63 9.73 -8.51
C LEU A 164 18.85 9.42 -7.03
N ASN A 165 19.49 10.35 -6.31
CA ASN A 165 19.78 10.26 -4.88
C ASN A 165 18.71 10.91 -4.02
#